data_6a3f0655ad312956dcace83c7a1737bc
#
_entry.id   6a3f0655ad312956dcace83c7a1737bc
#
_cell.length_a   1.000
_cell.length_b   1.000
_cell.length_c   1.000
_cell.angle_alpha   90.00
_cell.angle_beta   90.00
_cell.angle_gamma   90.00
#
_symmetry.space_group_name_H-M   'P 1'
#
loop_
_entity.id
_entity.type
_entity.pdbx_description
1 polymer ?
#
loop_
_entity_poly.entity_id
_entity_poly.type
_entity_poly.pdbx_seq_one_letter_code
_entity_poly.pdbx_strand_id
1 'polypeptide(L)'
;MSFVQGLRCRECGHAFPAEALHVCEWCFGPLEVVYDYEKIAASTSRESIAAGPPSIWRYANLLPAVNDGAVDLGAGFTPLVRADRMAAHLGLGELWLKNDTLNPTGSFKDRVVSVALARARA
;
A
#
# COMPACT_ATOMS: atom_id res chain seq x y z
N MET A 1 -2.02 -16.06 -1.46
CA MET A 1 -0.57 -16.28 -1.23
C MET A 1 0.08 -14.94 -0.98
N SER A 2 1.04 -14.84 -0.05
CA SER A 2 1.80 -13.60 0.17
C SER A 2 3.09 -13.65 -0.64
N PHE A 3 3.47 -12.53 -1.25
CA PHE A 3 4.76 -12.37 -1.94
C PHE A 3 5.84 -11.75 -1.04
N VAL A 4 5.56 -11.65 0.25
CA VAL A 4 6.52 -11.15 1.25
C VAL A 4 7.60 -12.19 1.49
N GLN A 5 8.86 -11.78 1.37
CA GLN A 5 10.04 -12.61 1.65
C GLN A 5 10.58 -12.40 3.07
N GLY A 6 10.36 -11.22 3.65
CA GLY A 6 10.88 -10.86 4.96
C GLY A 6 10.87 -9.35 5.19
N LEU A 7 11.67 -8.92 6.15
CA LEU A 7 11.91 -7.51 6.45
C LEU A 7 13.39 -7.18 6.27
N ARG A 8 13.70 -5.92 5.97
CA ARG A 8 15.07 -5.41 5.89
C ARG A 8 15.17 -4.06 6.57
N CYS A 9 16.21 -3.88 7.37
CA CYS A 9 16.48 -2.57 7.93
C CYS A 9 16.96 -1.61 6.86
N ARG A 10 16.34 -0.44 6.81
CA ARG A 10 16.67 0.61 5.85
C ARG A 10 18.05 1.23 6.11
N GLU A 11 18.48 1.30 7.37
CA GLU A 11 19.71 1.95 7.78
C GLU A 11 20.92 1.01 7.67
N CYS A 12 20.86 -0.19 8.29
CA CYS A 12 21.99 -1.11 8.34
C CYS A 12 21.91 -2.28 7.37
N GLY A 13 20.80 -2.44 6.65
CA GLY A 13 20.60 -3.51 5.66
C GLY A 13 20.33 -4.91 6.26
N HIS A 14 20.30 -5.05 7.59
CA HIS A 14 20.08 -6.35 8.23
C HIS A 14 18.71 -6.93 7.86
N ALA A 15 18.68 -8.23 7.51
CA ALA A 15 17.47 -8.94 7.11
C ALA A 15 16.85 -9.68 8.30
N PHE A 16 15.52 -9.71 8.34
CA PHE A 16 14.71 -10.37 9.36
C PHE A 16 13.61 -11.20 8.70
N PRO A 17 13.11 -12.24 9.37
CA PRO A 17 11.91 -12.95 8.93
C PRO A 17 10.70 -12.00 8.92
N ALA A 18 9.61 -12.41 8.22
CA ALA A 18 8.36 -11.65 8.12
C ALA A 18 7.53 -11.74 9.41
N GLU A 19 8.08 -11.32 10.52
CA GLU A 19 7.48 -11.34 11.85
C GLU A 19 7.02 -9.94 12.30
N ALA A 20 6.33 -9.86 13.44
CA ALA A 20 5.83 -8.60 14.00
C ALA A 20 6.93 -7.83 14.73
N LEU A 21 7.91 -7.35 13.96
CA LEU A 21 8.99 -6.49 14.47
C LEU A 21 8.66 -5.03 14.19
N HIS A 22 8.99 -4.15 15.14
CA HIS A 22 8.71 -2.72 15.03
C HIS A 22 9.90 -1.91 14.53
N VAL A 23 11.10 -2.33 14.92
CA VAL A 23 12.37 -1.67 14.59
C VAL A 23 13.46 -2.71 14.42
N CYS A 24 14.57 -2.32 13.81
CA CYS A 24 15.77 -3.15 13.74
C CYS A 24 16.36 -3.38 15.14
N GLU A 25 16.60 -4.63 15.50
CA GLU A 25 17.17 -4.99 16.80
C GLU A 25 18.65 -4.59 16.96
N TRP A 26 19.32 -4.27 15.84
CA TRP A 26 20.75 -3.92 15.82
C TRP A 26 21.00 -2.40 15.87
N CYS A 27 20.21 -1.61 15.15
CA CYS A 27 20.46 -0.18 15.03
C CYS A 27 19.22 0.69 15.29
N PHE A 28 18.11 0.07 15.68
CA PHE A 28 16.81 0.72 15.91
C PHE A 28 16.24 1.47 14.68
N GLY A 29 16.80 1.25 13.50
CA GLY A 29 16.32 1.82 12.24
C GLY A 29 14.97 1.22 11.80
N PRO A 30 14.25 1.90 10.89
CA PRO A 30 12.97 1.43 10.37
C PRO A 30 13.14 0.17 9.52
N LEU A 31 12.14 -0.70 9.58
CA LEU A 31 12.07 -1.93 8.79
C LEU A 31 11.19 -1.73 7.56
N GLU A 32 11.65 -2.21 6.42
CA GLU A 32 10.91 -2.26 5.16
C GLU A 32 10.56 -3.70 4.80
N VAL A 33 9.38 -3.89 4.21
CA VAL A 33 8.96 -5.20 3.71
C VAL A 33 9.70 -5.53 2.42
N VAL A 34 10.28 -6.72 2.35
CA VAL A 34 10.93 -7.26 1.16
C VAL A 34 9.96 -8.16 0.42
N TYR A 35 9.79 -7.91 -0.88
CA TYR A 35 8.88 -8.65 -1.74
C TYR A 35 9.63 -9.44 -2.82
N ASP A 36 9.02 -10.53 -3.26
CA ASP A 36 9.40 -11.26 -4.46
C ASP A 36 8.82 -10.54 -5.70
N TYR A 37 9.53 -9.54 -6.18
CA TYR A 37 9.08 -8.73 -7.31
C TYR A 37 8.98 -9.51 -8.62
N GLU A 38 9.76 -10.56 -8.80
CA GLU A 38 9.69 -11.42 -9.99
C GLU A 38 8.36 -12.16 -10.03
N LYS A 39 7.96 -12.78 -8.92
CA LYS A 39 6.65 -13.44 -8.82
C LYS A 39 5.49 -12.46 -8.91
N ILE A 40 5.62 -11.26 -8.32
CA ILE A 40 4.61 -10.21 -8.45
C ILE A 40 4.46 -9.82 -9.92
N ALA A 41 5.55 -9.56 -10.63
CA ALA A 41 5.52 -9.19 -12.05
C ALA A 41 4.91 -10.27 -12.93
N ALA A 42 5.16 -11.54 -12.61
CA ALA A 42 4.57 -12.68 -13.34
C ALA A 42 3.06 -12.85 -13.09
N SER A 43 2.53 -12.36 -11.98
CA SER A 43 1.13 -12.57 -11.56
C SER A 43 0.27 -11.29 -11.55
N THR A 44 0.86 -10.13 -11.85
CA THR A 44 0.17 -8.84 -11.73
C THR A 44 0.35 -8.03 -13.00
N SER A 45 -0.75 -7.58 -13.58
CA SER A 45 -0.78 -6.71 -14.76
C SER A 45 -1.67 -5.49 -14.48
N ARG A 46 -1.62 -4.50 -15.38
CA ARG A 46 -2.53 -3.34 -15.31
C ARG A 46 -4.00 -3.78 -15.40
N GLU A 47 -4.28 -4.76 -16.23
CA GLU A 47 -5.62 -5.33 -16.44
C GLU A 47 -6.11 -6.04 -15.17
N SER A 48 -5.26 -6.84 -14.52
CA SER A 48 -5.62 -7.53 -13.27
C SER A 48 -5.89 -6.52 -12.14
N ILE A 49 -5.10 -5.45 -12.05
CA ILE A 49 -5.33 -4.35 -11.09
C ILE A 49 -6.64 -3.62 -11.42
N ALA A 50 -6.91 -3.34 -12.70
CA ALA A 50 -8.12 -2.64 -13.11
C ALA A 50 -9.39 -3.46 -12.82
N ALA A 51 -9.33 -4.78 -12.97
CA ALA A 51 -10.41 -5.71 -12.65
C ALA A 51 -10.58 -5.97 -11.14
N GLY A 52 -9.65 -5.53 -10.30
CA GLY A 52 -9.69 -5.72 -8.86
C GLY A 52 -10.80 -4.93 -8.16
N PRO A 53 -11.07 -5.19 -6.86
CA PRO A 53 -12.12 -4.52 -6.10
C PRO A 53 -11.90 -3.00 -6.03
N PRO A 54 -12.98 -2.20 -5.84
CA PRO A 54 -12.87 -0.74 -5.72
C PRO A 54 -12.36 -0.31 -4.34
N SER A 55 -11.22 -0.85 -3.93
CA SER A 55 -10.56 -0.56 -2.65
C SER A 55 -9.04 -0.76 -2.77
N ILE A 56 -8.30 -0.57 -1.68
CA ILE A 56 -6.85 -0.83 -1.62
C ILE A 56 -6.51 -2.29 -1.97
N TRP A 57 -7.44 -3.22 -1.75
CA TRP A 57 -7.23 -4.65 -1.98
C TRP A 57 -7.08 -5.05 -3.45
N ARG A 58 -7.33 -4.14 -4.38
CA ARG A 58 -6.98 -4.34 -5.81
C ARG A 58 -5.46 -4.49 -6.02
N TYR A 59 -4.67 -4.06 -5.05
CA TYR A 59 -3.21 -4.17 -5.03
C TYR A 59 -2.74 -5.28 -4.08
N ALA A 60 -3.57 -6.28 -3.78
CA ALA A 60 -3.29 -7.31 -2.78
C ALA A 60 -1.91 -7.98 -2.94
N ASN A 61 -1.45 -8.19 -4.18
CA ASN A 61 -0.14 -8.76 -4.46
C ASN A 61 1.04 -7.86 -4.02
N LEU A 62 0.79 -6.57 -3.84
CA LEU A 62 1.77 -5.55 -3.41
C LEU A 62 1.61 -5.17 -1.94
N LEU A 63 0.74 -5.84 -1.20
CA LEU A 63 0.48 -5.53 0.21
C LEU A 63 1.10 -6.59 1.12
N PRO A 64 1.57 -6.21 2.33
CA PRO A 64 2.19 -7.14 3.28
C PRO A 64 1.16 -7.95 4.08
N ALA A 65 -0.04 -8.11 3.54
CA ALA A 65 -1.12 -8.87 4.13
C ALA A 65 -1.85 -9.66 3.05
N VAL A 66 -2.31 -10.86 3.40
CA VAL A 66 -3.22 -11.63 2.55
C VAL A 66 -4.65 -11.19 2.80
N ASN A 67 -5.44 -11.09 1.73
CA ASN A 67 -6.87 -10.76 1.82
C ASN A 67 -7.73 -11.98 2.23
N ASP A 68 -7.18 -12.88 3.04
CA ASP A 68 -7.90 -14.05 3.56
C ASP A 68 -8.75 -13.60 4.75
N GLY A 69 -10.01 -13.25 4.47
CA GLY A 69 -10.96 -12.80 5.48
C GLY A 69 -10.72 -11.37 5.99
N ALA A 70 -9.92 -10.56 5.30
CA ALA A 70 -9.79 -9.15 5.63
C ALA A 70 -11.13 -8.43 5.47
N VAL A 71 -11.51 -7.67 6.49
CA VAL A 71 -12.68 -6.79 6.38
C VAL A 71 -12.30 -5.64 5.47
N ASP A 72 -12.91 -5.58 4.28
CA ASP A 72 -12.75 -4.43 3.39
C ASP A 72 -13.62 -3.27 3.90
N LEU A 73 -12.99 -2.29 4.51
CA LEU A 73 -13.64 -1.07 4.99
C LEU A 73 -13.85 -0.04 3.86
N GLY A 74 -13.60 -0.39 2.60
CA GLY A 74 -13.70 0.51 1.46
C GLY A 74 -12.58 1.54 1.38
N ALA A 75 -11.46 1.32 2.07
CA ALA A 75 -10.32 2.24 2.01
C ALA A 75 -9.65 2.20 0.64
N GLY A 76 -9.28 3.36 0.13
CA GLY A 76 -8.64 3.50 -1.18
C GLY A 76 -9.63 3.69 -2.32
N PHE A 77 -9.18 3.50 -3.56
CA PHE A 77 -9.94 3.77 -4.78
C PHE A 77 -10.61 5.17 -4.82
N THR A 78 -10.02 6.11 -4.12
CA THR A 78 -10.48 7.49 -4.05
C THR A 78 -10.36 8.18 -5.41
N PRO A 79 -11.21 9.17 -5.73
CA PRO A 79 -11.19 9.84 -7.03
C PRO A 79 -9.86 10.52 -7.34
N LEU A 80 -9.48 10.48 -8.60
CA LEU A 80 -8.43 11.31 -9.18
C LEU A 80 -9.11 12.47 -9.90
N VAL A 81 -8.96 13.70 -9.36
CA VAL A 81 -9.67 14.91 -9.80
C VAL A 81 -8.71 15.83 -10.54
N ARG A 82 -9.07 16.25 -11.74
CA ARG A 82 -8.32 17.24 -12.49
C ARG A 82 -8.54 18.64 -11.89
N ALA A 83 -7.46 19.37 -11.65
CA ALA A 83 -7.45 20.66 -10.96
C ALA A 83 -6.94 21.78 -11.89
N ASP A 84 -7.66 22.06 -12.99
CA ASP A 84 -7.24 22.99 -14.04
C ASP A 84 -6.96 24.41 -13.53
N ARG A 85 -7.80 24.92 -12.62
CA ARG A 85 -7.62 26.26 -12.05
C ARG A 85 -6.34 26.37 -11.22
N MET A 86 -6.02 25.33 -10.47
CA MET A 86 -4.79 25.29 -9.67
C MET A 86 -3.57 25.09 -10.58
N ALA A 87 -3.68 24.25 -11.61
CA ALA A 87 -2.65 24.07 -12.62
C ALA A 87 -2.29 25.40 -13.27
N ALA A 88 -3.28 26.16 -13.74
CA ALA A 88 -3.07 27.46 -14.35
C ALA A 88 -2.42 28.47 -13.41
N HIS A 89 -2.85 28.50 -12.14
CA HIS A 89 -2.26 29.38 -11.12
C HIS A 89 -0.79 29.07 -10.82
N LEU A 90 -0.42 27.78 -10.89
CA LEU A 90 0.94 27.29 -10.65
C LEU A 90 1.82 27.26 -11.93
N GLY A 91 1.28 27.64 -13.08
CA GLY A 91 2.00 27.55 -14.36
C GLY A 91 2.27 26.13 -14.83
N LEU A 92 1.45 25.16 -14.41
CA LEU A 92 1.55 23.75 -14.79
C LEU A 92 0.64 23.45 -15.98
N GLY A 93 1.05 22.55 -16.89
CA GLY A 93 0.21 22.09 -17.99
C GLY A 93 -1.00 21.29 -17.50
N GLU A 94 -0.79 20.41 -16.54
CA GLU A 94 -1.84 19.61 -15.89
C GLU A 94 -1.53 19.40 -14.41
N LEU A 95 -2.59 19.32 -13.60
CA LEU A 95 -2.51 18.93 -12.19
C LEU A 95 -3.67 17.99 -11.85
N TRP A 96 -3.32 16.87 -11.23
CA TRP A 96 -4.30 15.88 -10.79
C TRP A 96 -4.17 15.66 -9.28
N LEU A 97 -5.29 15.71 -8.58
CA LEU A 97 -5.38 15.54 -7.14
C LEU A 97 -5.99 14.17 -6.81
N LYS A 98 -5.25 13.35 -6.10
CA LYS A 98 -5.77 12.13 -5.48
C LYS A 98 -6.52 12.52 -4.21
N ASN A 99 -7.85 12.52 -4.26
CA ASN A 99 -8.67 13.04 -3.16
C ASN A 99 -8.89 12.00 -2.05
N ASP A 100 -7.94 11.85 -1.17
CA ASP A 100 -7.98 10.90 -0.05
C ASP A 100 -8.85 11.36 1.14
N THR A 101 -9.47 12.56 1.07
CA THR A 101 -10.49 12.98 2.03
C THR A 101 -11.79 12.18 1.89
N LEU A 102 -11.94 11.43 0.81
CA LEU A 102 -13.10 10.54 0.56
C LEU A 102 -12.86 9.10 1.02
N ASN A 103 -11.79 8.81 1.73
CA ASN A 103 -11.68 7.56 2.48
C ASN A 103 -12.74 7.51 3.60
N PRO A 104 -13.11 6.33 4.12
CA PRO A 104 -14.20 6.15 5.09
C PRO A 104 -14.17 7.07 6.31
N THR A 105 -12.98 7.39 6.85
CA THR A 105 -12.83 8.33 7.98
C THR A 105 -12.31 9.72 7.55
N GLY A 106 -12.30 10.01 6.26
CA GLY A 106 -11.76 11.26 5.72
C GLY A 106 -10.23 11.33 5.74
N SER A 107 -9.54 10.22 5.93
CA SER A 107 -8.09 10.19 6.13
C SER A 107 -7.40 9.15 5.23
N PHE A 108 -6.23 9.50 4.68
CA PHE A 108 -5.37 8.54 3.99
C PHE A 108 -4.84 7.42 4.91
N LYS A 109 -4.90 7.61 6.22
CA LYS A 109 -4.51 6.59 7.22
C LYS A 109 -5.39 5.33 7.16
N ASP A 110 -6.61 5.42 6.63
CA ASP A 110 -7.48 4.28 6.42
C ASP A 110 -6.81 3.18 5.59
N ARG A 111 -5.95 3.55 4.64
CA ARG A 111 -5.18 2.60 3.82
C ARG A 111 -4.22 1.78 4.68
N VAL A 112 -3.46 2.44 5.55
CA VAL A 112 -2.50 1.77 6.43
C VAL A 112 -3.22 0.91 7.46
N VAL A 113 -4.27 1.45 8.08
CA VAL A 113 -5.06 0.75 9.10
C VAL A 113 -5.72 -0.50 8.52
N SER A 114 -6.28 -0.44 7.31
CA SER A 114 -6.89 -1.61 6.65
C SER A 114 -5.87 -2.76 6.50
N VAL A 115 -4.66 -2.45 6.06
CA VAL A 115 -3.59 -3.45 5.90
C VAL A 115 -3.08 -3.97 7.24
N ALA A 116 -2.89 -3.07 8.22
CA ALA A 116 -2.43 -3.45 9.56
C ALA A 116 -3.43 -4.36 10.28
N LEU A 117 -4.74 -4.07 10.19
CA LEU A 117 -5.79 -4.92 10.75
C LEU A 117 -5.84 -6.29 10.08
N ALA A 118 -5.69 -6.35 8.76
CA ALA A 118 -5.65 -7.63 8.04
C ALA A 118 -4.45 -8.46 8.49
N ARG A 119 -3.29 -7.84 8.68
CA ARG A 119 -2.08 -8.52 9.18
C ARG A 119 -2.21 -8.99 10.63
N ALA A 120 -2.86 -8.20 11.49
CA ALA A 120 -3.05 -8.54 12.90
C ALA A 120 -4.04 -9.71 13.11
N ARG A 121 -4.91 -9.99 12.13
CA ARG A 121 -5.86 -11.11 12.16
C ARG A 121 -5.31 -12.42 11.61
N ALA A 122 -4.26 -12.37 10.81
CA ALA A 122 -3.62 -13.52 10.18
C ALA A 122 -2.69 -14.25 11.14
#